data_2c879d28e89e95965730ef656a8706d6
#
_entry.id   2c879d28e89e95965730ef656a8706d6
#
_cell.length_a   1.000
_cell.length_b   1.000
_cell.length_c   1.000
_cell.angle_alpha   90.00
_cell.angle_beta   90.00
_cell.angle_gamma   90.00
#
_symmetry.space_group_name_H-M   'P 1'
#
loop_
_entity.id
_entity.type
_entity.pdbx_description
1 polymer ?
#
loop_
_entity_poly.entity_id
_entity_poly.type
_entity_poly.pdbx_seq_one_letter_code
_entity_poly.pdbx_strand_id
1 'polypeptide(L)'
;MGSHNWRSIATRVLMDAGLVLGGALALAAVSVIIRNDGGLAYDTRAYWLAARHVLDGTALYTPASVSDLGAFKYPPIFAQMFVPAAPLPEILVAWAWRISGILCLRYIVGSWKAAVVACAFLPVLSELSLGNVTMQIAAMVMFALRDRRGAYLLPWAIALKWGPILVVPYLLIRMPESRRPLVVGTAVFAAACLVSYAAAPGLWSDYVATFGWENSAAMSGYAVLAIFPSGGLDFAARFAIGAAAATYAAYSRKAWLAYAAAVITCPILAWFRLAPLVGMWRFRPDRQRRVGGDVAAEQLEVSP
;
A
#
# COMPACT_ATOMS: atom_id res chain seq x y z
N MET A 1 -35.43 27.92 5.68
CA MET A 1 -35.67 26.62 4.99
C MET A 1 -34.86 26.59 3.69
N GLY A 2 -33.97 25.64 3.43
CA GLY A 2 -33.49 25.41 2.07
C GLY A 2 -32.02 25.02 1.86
N SER A 3 -31.04 25.39 2.71
CA SER A 3 -29.61 25.15 2.38
C SER A 3 -29.10 23.73 2.70
N HIS A 4 -29.77 22.99 3.54
CA HIS A 4 -29.32 21.64 3.97
C HIS A 4 -29.61 20.54 2.92
N ASN A 5 -30.57 20.76 2.04
CA ASN A 5 -31.03 19.73 1.08
C ASN A 5 -30.12 19.65 -0.17
N TRP A 6 -29.63 20.78 -0.68
CA TRP A 6 -28.80 20.81 -1.91
C TRP A 6 -27.46 20.09 -1.78
N ARG A 7 -26.78 20.19 -0.63
CA ARG A 7 -25.52 19.49 -0.40
C ARG A 7 -25.71 17.97 -0.39
N SER A 8 -26.80 17.47 0.16
CA SER A 8 -27.08 16.03 0.18
C SER A 8 -27.44 15.50 -1.22
N ILE A 9 -28.18 16.28 -2.01
CA ILE A 9 -28.55 15.93 -3.39
C ILE A 9 -27.28 15.94 -4.26
N ALA A 10 -26.46 17.00 -4.22
CA ALA A 10 -25.22 17.08 -4.97
C ALA A 10 -24.26 15.92 -4.63
N THR A 11 -24.15 15.56 -3.35
CA THR A 11 -23.30 14.41 -2.93
C THR A 11 -23.84 13.09 -3.50
N ARG A 12 -25.16 12.87 -3.53
CA ARG A 12 -25.75 11.66 -4.12
C ARG A 12 -25.51 11.61 -5.62
N VAL A 13 -25.78 12.70 -6.34
CA VAL A 13 -25.56 12.78 -7.80
C VAL A 13 -24.09 12.52 -8.15
N LEU A 14 -23.15 13.12 -7.42
CA LEU A 14 -21.71 12.87 -7.62
C LEU A 14 -21.33 11.43 -7.32
N MET A 15 -21.91 10.81 -6.29
CA MET A 15 -21.67 9.41 -5.97
C MET A 15 -22.22 8.47 -7.04
N ASP A 16 -23.42 8.73 -7.55
CA ASP A 16 -24.04 7.91 -8.59
C ASP A 16 -23.31 8.06 -9.93
N ALA A 17 -22.94 9.28 -10.31
CA ALA A 17 -22.10 9.53 -11.50
C ALA A 17 -20.73 8.86 -11.38
N GLY A 18 -20.09 8.97 -10.20
CA GLY A 18 -18.82 8.28 -9.91
C GLY A 18 -18.95 6.75 -9.94
N LEU A 19 -20.09 6.21 -9.49
CA LEU A 19 -20.40 4.78 -9.56
C LEU A 19 -20.47 4.28 -11.00
N VAL A 20 -21.19 4.99 -11.86
CA VAL A 20 -21.32 4.67 -13.29
C VAL A 20 -19.96 4.77 -13.99
N LEU A 21 -19.26 5.88 -13.80
CA LEU A 21 -17.95 6.09 -14.41
C LEU A 21 -16.92 5.08 -13.90
N GLY A 22 -16.86 4.85 -12.58
CA GLY A 22 -15.96 3.88 -11.98
C GLY A 22 -16.23 2.45 -12.47
N GLY A 23 -17.50 2.08 -12.59
CA GLY A 23 -17.92 0.80 -13.15
C GLY A 23 -17.50 0.64 -14.63
N ALA A 24 -17.72 1.66 -15.45
CA ALA A 24 -17.32 1.66 -16.85
C ALA A 24 -15.80 1.53 -17.02
N LEU A 25 -15.03 2.29 -16.24
CA LEU A 25 -13.57 2.21 -16.24
C LEU A 25 -13.06 0.86 -15.74
N ALA A 26 -13.68 0.29 -14.71
CA ALA A 26 -13.32 -1.04 -14.22
C ALA A 26 -13.57 -2.12 -15.27
N LEU A 27 -14.71 -2.05 -15.98
CA LEU A 27 -15.02 -2.94 -17.10
C LEU A 27 -14.06 -2.77 -18.25
N ALA A 28 -13.71 -1.53 -18.61
CA ALA A 28 -12.72 -1.25 -19.66
C ALA A 28 -11.35 -1.82 -19.29
N ALA A 29 -10.90 -1.64 -18.04
CA ALA A 29 -9.64 -2.20 -17.55
C ALA A 29 -9.63 -3.73 -17.59
N VAL A 30 -10.71 -4.38 -17.13
CA VAL A 30 -10.86 -5.84 -17.21
C VAL A 30 -10.81 -6.30 -18.68
N SER A 31 -11.47 -5.58 -19.58
CA SER A 31 -11.47 -5.90 -21.02
C SER A 31 -10.08 -5.80 -21.65
N VAL A 32 -9.30 -4.76 -21.29
CA VAL A 32 -7.91 -4.58 -21.74
C VAL A 32 -7.03 -5.70 -21.18
N ILE A 33 -7.20 -6.04 -19.91
CA ILE A 33 -6.47 -7.11 -19.23
C ILE A 33 -6.72 -8.46 -19.93
N ILE A 34 -7.98 -8.76 -20.28
CA ILE A 34 -8.34 -10.01 -20.94
C ILE A 34 -7.79 -10.04 -22.38
N ARG A 35 -7.85 -8.91 -23.12
CA ARG A 35 -7.39 -8.84 -24.51
C ARG A 35 -5.88 -8.98 -24.67
N ASN A 36 -5.11 -8.58 -23.70
CA ASN A 36 -3.64 -8.62 -23.73
C ASN A 36 -3.06 -9.97 -23.28
N ASP A 37 -3.74 -11.09 -23.58
CA ASP A 37 -3.31 -12.46 -23.25
C ASP A 37 -2.87 -12.64 -21.79
N GLY A 38 -3.77 -12.21 -20.93
CA GLY A 38 -3.49 -12.20 -19.54
C GLY A 38 -2.60 -11.04 -19.14
N GLY A 39 -2.84 -9.85 -19.71
CA GLY A 39 -2.24 -8.58 -19.26
C GLY A 39 -1.79 -8.69 -17.84
N LEU A 40 -0.62 -9.31 -17.72
CA LEU A 40 -0.10 -9.75 -16.44
C LEU A 40 0.29 -8.49 -15.78
N ALA A 41 -0.28 -8.30 -14.62
CA ALA A 41 0.08 -7.23 -13.77
C ALA A 41 1.60 -7.20 -13.70
N TYR A 42 2.18 -6.21 -14.30
CA TYR A 42 3.62 -6.10 -14.53
C TYR A 42 4.43 -6.34 -13.24
N ASP A 43 3.95 -5.77 -12.13
CA ASP A 43 4.57 -5.95 -10.82
C ASP A 43 4.30 -7.36 -10.25
N THR A 44 3.11 -7.93 -10.45
CA THR A 44 2.81 -9.30 -9.97
C THR A 44 3.63 -10.33 -10.69
N ARG A 45 3.90 -10.13 -11.99
CA ARG A 45 4.82 -10.98 -12.75
C ARG A 45 6.20 -10.98 -12.13
N ALA A 46 6.70 -9.80 -11.71
CA ALA A 46 7.99 -9.72 -11.03
C ALA A 46 8.02 -10.54 -9.73
N TYR A 47 6.90 -10.55 -8.95
CA TYR A 47 6.81 -11.37 -7.73
C TYR A 47 6.80 -12.87 -8.03
N TRP A 48 6.03 -13.28 -9.06
CA TRP A 48 5.96 -14.67 -9.48
C TRP A 48 7.29 -15.16 -10.06
N LEU A 49 7.94 -14.38 -10.92
CA LEU A 49 9.29 -14.69 -11.44
C LEU A 49 10.31 -14.76 -10.33
N ALA A 50 10.27 -13.85 -9.35
CA ALA A 50 11.14 -13.87 -8.19
C ALA A 50 11.02 -15.18 -7.41
N ALA A 51 9.81 -15.67 -7.21
CA ALA A 51 9.56 -16.96 -6.56
C ALA A 51 10.15 -18.13 -7.36
N ARG A 52 10.06 -18.09 -8.68
CA ARG A 52 10.68 -19.10 -9.56
C ARG A 52 12.20 -19.02 -9.50
N HIS A 53 12.79 -17.85 -9.55
CA HIS A 53 14.25 -17.70 -9.37
C HIS A 53 14.74 -18.30 -8.06
N VAL A 54 13.98 -18.10 -6.96
CA VAL A 54 14.30 -18.74 -5.67
C VAL A 54 14.18 -20.26 -5.76
N LEU A 55 13.12 -20.79 -6.40
CA LEU A 55 12.88 -22.22 -6.53
C LEU A 55 13.94 -22.90 -7.42
N ASP A 56 14.30 -22.25 -8.53
CA ASP A 56 15.23 -22.75 -9.53
C ASP A 56 16.71 -22.49 -9.13
N GLY A 57 16.96 -21.79 -8.02
CA GLY A 57 18.32 -21.43 -7.57
C GLY A 57 19.06 -20.46 -8.50
N THR A 58 18.32 -19.68 -9.29
CA THR A 58 18.90 -18.69 -10.23
C THR A 58 18.99 -17.30 -9.59
N ALA A 59 19.84 -16.42 -10.14
CA ALA A 59 20.05 -15.08 -9.60
C ALA A 59 18.73 -14.27 -9.56
N LEU A 60 18.35 -13.83 -8.36
CA LEU A 60 17.16 -12.98 -8.13
C LEU A 60 17.46 -11.51 -8.40
N TYR A 61 18.63 -11.04 -8.02
CA TYR A 61 19.05 -9.65 -8.18
C TYR A 61 20.20 -9.57 -9.18
N THR A 62 20.05 -8.70 -10.17
CA THR A 62 21.12 -8.37 -11.14
C THR A 62 21.10 -6.88 -11.39
N PRO A 63 22.23 -6.25 -11.80
CA PRO A 63 22.25 -4.81 -12.12
C PRO A 63 21.21 -4.43 -13.18
N ALA A 64 21.01 -5.28 -14.18
CA ALA A 64 19.96 -5.10 -15.19
C ALA A 64 18.56 -5.15 -14.57
N SER A 65 18.32 -6.06 -13.62
CA SER A 65 17.02 -6.19 -12.94
C SER A 65 16.69 -4.98 -12.08
N VAL A 66 17.68 -4.27 -11.55
CA VAL A 66 17.44 -3.05 -10.74
C VAL A 66 17.05 -1.87 -11.59
N SER A 67 17.56 -1.77 -12.82
CA SER A 67 17.18 -0.73 -13.77
C SER A 67 15.84 -0.99 -14.44
N ASP A 68 15.36 -2.23 -14.48
CA ASP A 68 14.06 -2.59 -15.01
C ASP A 68 12.94 -2.19 -14.03
N LEU A 69 11.89 -1.55 -14.53
CA LEU A 69 10.72 -1.18 -13.74
C LEU A 69 9.97 -2.39 -13.19
N GLY A 70 9.96 -3.51 -13.91
CA GLY A 70 9.36 -4.78 -13.50
C GLY A 70 10.24 -5.67 -12.65
N ALA A 71 11.44 -5.23 -12.29
CA ALA A 71 12.36 -6.02 -11.49
C ALA A 71 11.90 -6.14 -10.04
N PHE A 72 12.17 -7.30 -9.44
CA PHE A 72 11.94 -7.52 -8.03
C PHE A 72 12.96 -6.72 -7.18
N LYS A 73 12.46 -5.84 -6.30
CA LYS A 73 13.29 -4.90 -5.51
C LYS A 73 13.06 -5.00 -3.99
N TYR A 74 12.39 -6.04 -3.56
CA TYR A 74 12.05 -6.25 -2.15
C TYR A 74 13.04 -7.22 -1.48
N PRO A 75 13.10 -7.26 -0.12
CA PRO A 75 13.91 -8.24 0.60
C PRO A 75 13.60 -9.68 0.18
N PRO A 76 14.59 -10.61 0.22
CA PRO A 76 14.44 -11.98 -0.25
C PRO A 76 13.28 -12.74 0.37
N ILE A 77 12.95 -12.47 1.63
CA ILE A 77 11.82 -13.09 2.33
C ILE A 77 10.50 -12.98 1.55
N PHE A 78 10.27 -11.86 0.84
CA PHE A 78 9.04 -11.71 0.05
C PHE A 78 9.04 -12.61 -1.19
N ALA A 79 10.17 -12.79 -1.87
CA ALA A 79 10.28 -13.78 -2.96
C ALA A 79 10.04 -15.21 -2.42
N GLN A 80 10.64 -15.55 -1.29
CA GLN A 80 10.48 -16.86 -0.65
C GLN A 80 9.02 -17.11 -0.23
N MET A 81 8.29 -16.11 0.24
CA MET A 81 6.86 -16.24 0.56
C MET A 81 5.99 -16.55 -0.65
N PHE A 82 6.42 -16.15 -1.86
CA PHE A 82 5.72 -16.49 -3.10
C PHE A 82 6.10 -17.85 -3.68
N VAL A 83 7.11 -18.55 -3.15
CA VAL A 83 7.55 -19.88 -3.65
C VAL A 83 6.39 -20.89 -3.73
N PRO A 84 5.44 -20.98 -2.78
CA PRO A 84 4.29 -21.86 -2.93
C PRO A 84 3.40 -21.56 -4.15
N ALA A 85 3.44 -20.34 -4.66
CA ALA A 85 2.71 -19.93 -5.86
C ALA A 85 3.51 -20.12 -7.16
N ALA A 86 4.82 -20.39 -7.09
CA ALA A 86 5.67 -20.55 -8.25
C ALA A 86 5.24 -21.66 -9.25
N PRO A 87 4.70 -22.81 -8.80
CA PRO A 87 4.21 -23.86 -9.72
C PRO A 87 2.85 -23.52 -10.35
N LEU A 88 2.14 -22.50 -9.86
CA LEU A 88 0.86 -22.12 -10.41
C LEU A 88 1.04 -21.37 -11.73
N PRO A 89 0.08 -21.45 -12.67
CA PRO A 89 0.04 -20.59 -13.83
C PRO A 89 0.10 -19.09 -13.43
N GLU A 90 0.96 -18.35 -14.09
CA GLU A 90 1.18 -16.90 -13.83
C GLU A 90 -0.15 -16.12 -13.77
N ILE A 91 -1.10 -16.45 -14.67
CA ILE A 91 -2.41 -15.81 -14.74
C ILE A 91 -3.23 -15.98 -13.43
N LEU A 92 -3.16 -17.14 -12.80
CA LEU A 92 -3.87 -17.39 -11.55
C LEU A 92 -3.27 -16.55 -10.41
N VAL A 93 -1.94 -16.46 -10.35
CA VAL A 93 -1.23 -15.65 -9.35
C VAL A 93 -1.58 -14.17 -9.56
N ALA A 94 -1.58 -13.70 -10.82
CA ALA A 94 -1.93 -12.33 -11.15
C ALA A 94 -3.36 -11.97 -10.73
N TRP A 95 -4.33 -12.84 -10.99
CA TRP A 95 -5.72 -12.61 -10.57
C TRP A 95 -5.90 -12.69 -9.05
N ALA A 96 -5.29 -13.66 -8.37
CA ALA A 96 -5.34 -13.75 -6.92
C ALA A 96 -4.78 -12.47 -6.27
N TRP A 97 -3.67 -11.95 -6.81
CA TRP A 97 -3.06 -10.72 -6.31
C TRP A 97 -3.94 -9.49 -6.56
N ARG A 98 -4.55 -9.38 -7.74
CA ARG A 98 -5.52 -8.29 -8.05
C ARG A 98 -6.74 -8.34 -7.13
N ILE A 99 -7.28 -9.53 -6.89
CA ILE A 99 -8.40 -9.71 -5.96
C ILE A 99 -8.00 -9.22 -4.57
N SER A 100 -6.80 -9.57 -4.10
CA SER A 100 -6.28 -9.07 -2.82
C SER A 100 -6.21 -7.54 -2.81
N GLY A 101 -5.75 -6.91 -3.89
CA GLY A 101 -5.70 -5.45 -4.05
C GLY A 101 -7.09 -4.80 -4.01
N ILE A 102 -8.09 -5.41 -4.65
CA ILE A 102 -9.49 -4.97 -4.64
C ILE A 102 -10.08 -5.09 -3.22
N LEU A 103 -9.81 -6.19 -2.50
CA LEU A 103 -10.22 -6.35 -1.12
C LEU A 103 -9.58 -5.32 -0.19
N CYS A 104 -8.28 -5.04 -0.41
CA CYS A 104 -7.57 -3.97 0.30
C CYS A 104 -8.19 -2.60 -0.01
N LEU A 105 -8.49 -2.28 -1.28
CA LEU A 105 -9.19 -1.05 -1.66
C LEU A 105 -10.55 -0.95 -0.94
N ARG A 106 -11.34 -2.03 -0.96
CA ARG A 106 -12.62 -2.09 -0.26
C ARG A 106 -12.47 -1.80 1.24
N TYR A 107 -11.43 -2.37 1.86
CA TYR A 107 -11.11 -2.11 3.27
C TYR A 107 -10.73 -0.64 3.49
N ILE A 108 -9.85 -0.09 2.65
CA ILE A 108 -9.35 1.29 2.73
C ILE A 108 -10.51 2.29 2.63
N VAL A 109 -11.40 2.14 1.66
CA VAL A 109 -12.50 3.11 1.42
C VAL A 109 -13.77 2.82 2.21
N GLY A 110 -13.94 1.61 2.72
CA GLY A 110 -14.98 1.22 3.68
C GLY A 110 -16.29 0.69 3.11
N SER A 111 -16.51 0.70 1.79
CA SER A 111 -17.70 0.12 1.17
C SER A 111 -17.44 -0.26 -0.29
N TRP A 112 -18.22 -1.22 -0.84
CA TRP A 112 -18.12 -1.59 -2.25
C TRP A 112 -18.47 -0.43 -3.18
N LYS A 113 -19.52 0.34 -2.86
CA LYS A 113 -19.87 1.55 -3.62
C LYS A 113 -18.70 2.53 -3.70
N ALA A 114 -18.06 2.81 -2.57
CA ALA A 114 -16.89 3.68 -2.55
C ALA A 114 -15.68 3.08 -3.30
N ALA A 115 -15.50 1.76 -3.29
CA ALA A 115 -14.45 1.10 -4.05
C ALA A 115 -14.66 1.25 -5.56
N VAL A 116 -15.88 1.05 -6.04
CA VAL A 116 -16.22 1.26 -7.46
C VAL A 116 -16.03 2.74 -7.85
N VAL A 117 -16.52 3.69 -7.04
CA VAL A 117 -16.28 5.12 -7.27
C VAL A 117 -14.79 5.46 -7.27
N ALA A 118 -14.00 4.85 -6.39
CA ALA A 118 -12.56 5.04 -6.36
C ALA A 118 -11.87 4.58 -7.66
N CYS A 119 -12.43 3.61 -8.38
CA CYS A 119 -11.91 3.20 -9.71
C CYS A 119 -12.06 4.31 -10.76
N ALA A 120 -12.92 5.31 -10.58
CA ALA A 120 -12.95 6.51 -11.42
C ALA A 120 -11.69 7.38 -11.25
N PHE A 121 -10.95 7.18 -10.16
CA PHE A 121 -9.64 7.81 -9.95
C PHE A 121 -8.57 6.97 -10.66
N LEU A 122 -8.06 7.48 -11.77
CA LEU A 122 -7.13 6.77 -12.65
C LEU A 122 -5.93 6.14 -11.93
N PRO A 123 -5.30 6.76 -10.90
CA PRO A 123 -4.27 6.11 -10.11
C PRO A 123 -4.69 4.78 -9.49
N VAL A 124 -5.93 4.67 -8.98
CA VAL A 124 -6.46 3.42 -8.38
C VAL A 124 -6.54 2.33 -9.44
N LEU A 125 -7.11 2.67 -10.60
CA LEU A 125 -7.25 1.72 -11.70
C LEU A 125 -5.89 1.21 -12.16
N SER A 126 -4.91 2.10 -12.29
CA SER A 126 -3.55 1.74 -12.70
C SER A 126 -2.83 0.87 -11.68
N GLU A 127 -2.92 1.18 -10.38
CA GLU A 127 -2.33 0.33 -9.33
C GLU A 127 -2.92 -1.08 -9.34
N LEU A 128 -4.24 -1.21 -9.49
CA LEU A 128 -4.90 -2.50 -9.59
C LEU A 128 -4.51 -3.26 -10.87
N SER A 129 -4.35 -2.55 -11.99
CA SER A 129 -3.93 -3.14 -13.27
C SER A 129 -2.48 -3.61 -13.23
N LEU A 130 -1.58 -2.81 -12.65
CA LEU A 130 -0.16 -3.16 -12.48
C LEU A 130 0.04 -4.29 -11.45
N GLY A 131 -0.89 -4.48 -10.53
CA GLY A 131 -0.77 -5.44 -9.45
C GLY A 131 0.36 -5.11 -8.46
N ASN A 132 0.58 -3.82 -8.21
CA ASN A 132 1.59 -3.38 -7.25
C ASN A 132 1.11 -3.65 -5.80
N VAL A 133 2.07 -3.80 -4.89
CA VAL A 133 1.82 -4.06 -3.46
C VAL A 133 1.31 -2.85 -2.69
N THR A 134 1.18 -1.69 -3.32
CA THR A 134 0.86 -0.42 -2.63
C THR A 134 -0.51 -0.45 -1.94
N MET A 135 -1.51 -1.12 -2.54
CA MET A 135 -2.83 -1.26 -1.90
C MET A 135 -2.78 -2.11 -0.63
N GLN A 136 -2.01 -3.17 -0.64
CA GLN A 136 -1.81 -4.04 0.54
C GLN A 136 -1.09 -3.27 1.65
N ILE A 137 -0.02 -2.53 1.31
CA ILE A 137 0.68 -1.67 2.26
C ILE A 137 -0.25 -0.61 2.85
N ALA A 138 -1.04 0.07 2.02
CA ALA A 138 -1.99 1.07 2.46
C ALA A 138 -3.07 0.49 3.39
N ALA A 139 -3.52 -0.73 3.13
CA ALA A 139 -4.45 -1.44 4.02
C ALA A 139 -3.81 -1.78 5.37
N MET A 140 -2.55 -2.23 5.40
CA MET A 140 -1.80 -2.47 6.64
C MET A 140 -1.63 -1.19 7.46
N VAL A 141 -1.26 -0.08 6.80
CA VAL A 141 -1.13 1.25 7.43
C VAL A 141 -2.49 1.73 7.97
N MET A 142 -3.56 1.59 7.18
CA MET A 142 -4.92 1.92 7.62
C MET A 142 -5.33 1.10 8.84
N PHE A 143 -5.02 -0.19 8.84
CA PHE A 143 -5.32 -1.09 9.95
C PHE A 143 -4.54 -0.67 11.21
N ALA A 144 -3.23 -0.37 11.09
CA ALA A 144 -2.42 0.09 12.21
C ALA A 144 -2.92 1.40 12.84
N LEU A 145 -3.44 2.32 12.01
CA LEU A 145 -3.98 3.61 12.48
C LEU A 145 -5.40 3.50 13.08
N ARG A 146 -6.08 2.37 12.93
CA ARG A 146 -7.46 2.17 13.39
C ARG A 146 -7.61 1.13 14.50
N ASP A 147 -6.72 0.16 14.55
CA ASP A 147 -6.74 -0.94 15.51
C ASP A 147 -5.29 -1.22 15.95
N ARG A 148 -5.07 -1.32 17.27
CA ARG A 148 -3.77 -1.66 17.84
C ARG A 148 -3.15 -2.93 17.23
N ARG A 149 -4.00 -3.91 16.83
CA ARG A 149 -3.55 -5.17 16.22
C ARG A 149 -2.89 -4.95 14.85
N GLY A 150 -3.26 -3.89 14.14
CA GLY A 150 -2.63 -3.56 12.87
C GLY A 150 -1.13 -3.25 12.99
N ALA A 151 -0.67 -2.85 14.18
CA ALA A 151 0.74 -2.60 14.45
C ALA A 151 1.62 -3.87 14.28
N TYR A 152 1.08 -5.09 14.40
CA TYR A 152 1.80 -6.33 14.08
C TYR A 152 2.26 -6.40 12.61
N LEU A 153 1.49 -5.80 11.70
CA LEU A 153 1.76 -5.86 10.26
C LEU A 153 2.67 -4.72 9.78
N LEU A 154 2.87 -3.68 10.61
CA LEU A 154 3.61 -2.50 10.19
C LEU A 154 5.06 -2.79 9.80
N PRO A 155 5.84 -3.66 10.47
CA PRO A 155 7.20 -4.01 10.05
C PRO A 155 7.26 -4.63 8.65
N TRP A 156 6.28 -5.43 8.27
CA TRP A 156 6.14 -5.99 6.92
C TRP A 156 5.86 -4.90 5.88
N ALA A 157 4.98 -3.95 6.20
CA ALA A 157 4.71 -2.81 5.34
C ALA A 157 5.95 -1.91 5.15
N ILE A 158 6.73 -1.68 6.22
CA ILE A 158 7.98 -0.91 6.19
C ILE A 158 9.03 -1.60 5.30
N ALA A 159 9.19 -2.91 5.43
CA ALA A 159 10.14 -3.68 4.63
C ALA A 159 9.78 -3.71 3.14
N LEU A 160 8.49 -3.68 2.81
CA LEU A 160 8.03 -3.57 1.43
C LEU A 160 8.23 -2.15 0.85
N LYS A 161 7.99 -1.13 1.65
CA LYS A 161 8.23 0.28 1.28
C LYS A 161 8.51 1.10 2.54
N TRP A 162 9.49 1.95 2.51
CA TRP A 162 9.96 2.72 3.67
C TRP A 162 8.93 3.70 4.26
N GLY A 163 8.03 4.23 3.43
CA GLY A 163 7.04 5.23 3.85
C GLY A 163 6.25 4.87 5.11
N PRO A 164 5.77 3.63 5.30
CA PRO A 164 5.03 3.22 6.50
C PRO A 164 5.76 3.44 7.84
N ILE A 165 7.10 3.59 7.87
CA ILE A 165 7.84 3.93 9.09
C ILE A 165 7.35 5.25 9.71
N LEU A 166 6.86 6.16 8.88
CA LEU A 166 6.36 7.48 9.29
C LEU A 166 5.09 7.39 10.16
N VAL A 167 4.43 6.23 10.21
CA VAL A 167 3.28 6.01 11.10
C VAL A 167 3.73 5.71 12.54
N VAL A 168 4.95 5.21 12.73
CA VAL A 168 5.46 4.78 14.04
C VAL A 168 5.36 5.89 15.10
N PRO A 169 5.80 7.15 14.87
CA PRO A 169 5.65 8.23 15.84
C PRO A 169 4.19 8.47 16.26
N TYR A 170 3.26 8.40 15.28
CA TYR A 170 1.83 8.54 15.55
C TYR A 170 1.34 7.43 16.48
N LEU A 171 1.68 6.18 16.22
CA LEU A 171 1.29 5.04 17.05
C LEU A 171 1.86 5.16 18.46
N LEU A 172 3.15 5.48 18.58
CA LEU A 172 3.81 5.57 19.89
C LEU A 172 3.25 6.69 20.78
N ILE A 173 2.80 7.80 20.18
CA ILE A 173 2.29 8.98 20.91
C ILE A 173 0.78 8.91 21.12
N ARG A 174 0.00 8.45 20.13
CA ARG A 174 -1.46 8.52 20.14
C ARG A 174 -2.17 7.21 20.42
N MET A 175 -1.47 6.10 20.24
CA MET A 175 -1.99 4.75 20.43
C MET A 175 -0.97 3.93 21.24
N PRO A 176 -0.70 4.31 22.52
CA PRO A 176 0.34 3.65 23.34
C PRO A 176 0.10 2.14 23.50
N GLU A 177 -1.16 1.70 23.39
CA GLU A 177 -1.56 0.29 23.36
C GLU A 177 -1.02 -0.48 22.12
N SER A 178 -0.58 0.23 21.08
CA SER A 178 0.05 -0.35 19.89
C SER A 178 1.53 -0.69 20.08
N ARG A 179 2.17 -0.24 21.17
CA ARG A 179 3.61 -0.46 21.44
C ARG A 179 3.94 -1.96 21.52
N ARG A 180 3.19 -2.72 22.31
CA ARG A 180 3.41 -4.16 22.45
C ARG A 180 3.17 -4.90 21.11
N PRO A 181 2.05 -4.72 20.40
CA PRO A 181 1.88 -5.26 19.05
C PRO A 181 3.01 -4.91 18.09
N LEU A 182 3.49 -3.65 18.09
CA LEU A 182 4.58 -3.22 17.22
C LEU A 182 5.89 -3.96 17.54
N VAL A 183 6.26 -4.05 18.83
CA VAL A 183 7.47 -4.77 19.27
C VAL A 183 7.38 -6.25 18.88
N VAL A 184 6.26 -6.90 19.18
CA VAL A 184 6.06 -8.31 18.85
C VAL A 184 6.08 -8.51 17.33
N GLY A 185 5.38 -7.64 16.56
CA GLY A 185 5.40 -7.70 15.09
C GLY A 185 6.81 -7.54 14.52
N THR A 186 7.61 -6.63 15.11
CA THR A 186 9.02 -6.44 14.73
C THR A 186 9.85 -7.69 15.05
N ALA A 187 9.66 -8.29 16.22
CA ALA A 187 10.37 -9.50 16.61
C ALA A 187 10.02 -10.69 15.68
N VAL A 188 8.72 -10.86 15.37
CA VAL A 188 8.25 -11.89 14.43
C VAL A 188 8.83 -11.66 13.03
N PHE A 189 8.81 -10.42 12.53
CA PHE A 189 9.40 -10.10 11.24
C PHE A 189 10.92 -10.34 11.23
N ALA A 190 11.64 -9.93 12.27
CA ALA A 190 13.07 -10.17 12.39
C ALA A 190 13.40 -11.68 12.44
N ALA A 191 12.63 -12.46 13.21
CA ALA A 191 12.79 -13.91 13.24
C ALA A 191 12.55 -14.53 11.86
N ALA A 192 11.51 -14.09 11.15
CA ALA A 192 11.25 -14.56 9.78
C ALA A 192 12.38 -14.19 8.81
N CYS A 193 12.97 -12.99 8.94
CA CYS A 193 14.15 -12.59 8.17
C CYS A 193 15.38 -13.45 8.50
N LEU A 194 15.60 -13.80 9.76
CA LEU A 194 16.69 -14.69 10.17
C LEU A 194 16.51 -16.10 9.59
N VAL A 195 15.31 -16.66 9.62
CA VAL A 195 15.01 -17.95 8.98
C VAL A 195 15.24 -17.86 7.47
N SER A 196 14.77 -16.79 6.83
CA SER A 196 14.99 -16.50 5.41
C SER A 196 16.48 -16.42 5.07
N TYR A 197 17.25 -15.71 5.90
CA TYR A 197 18.70 -15.61 5.76
C TYR A 197 19.41 -16.96 5.92
N ALA A 198 19.05 -17.72 6.94
CA ALA A 198 19.62 -19.04 7.18
C ALA A 198 19.35 -20.03 6.03
N ALA A 199 18.16 -19.93 5.42
CA ALA A 199 17.79 -20.75 4.27
C ALA A 199 18.51 -20.37 2.98
N ALA A 200 18.85 -19.10 2.76
CA ALA A 200 19.45 -18.60 1.53
C ALA A 200 20.31 -17.34 1.76
N PRO A 201 21.48 -17.46 2.42
CA PRO A 201 22.31 -16.30 2.77
C PRO A 201 22.83 -15.54 1.54
N GLY A 202 23.06 -16.23 0.42
CA GLY A 202 23.48 -15.61 -0.85
C GLY A 202 22.46 -14.59 -1.37
N LEU A 203 21.16 -14.89 -1.27
CA LEU A 203 20.10 -13.96 -1.70
C LEU A 203 20.13 -12.65 -0.89
N TRP A 204 20.48 -12.72 0.39
CA TRP A 204 20.57 -11.54 1.24
C TRP A 204 21.82 -10.70 0.96
N SER A 205 22.96 -11.34 0.67
CA SER A 205 24.17 -10.62 0.22
C SER A 205 23.92 -9.90 -1.10
N ASP A 206 23.25 -10.56 -2.05
CA ASP A 206 22.89 -9.97 -3.34
C ASP A 206 21.90 -8.80 -3.15
N TYR A 207 20.91 -8.95 -2.26
CA TYR A 207 19.98 -7.87 -1.91
C TYR A 207 20.70 -6.66 -1.34
N VAL A 208 21.63 -6.87 -0.39
CA VAL A 208 22.44 -5.76 0.18
C VAL A 208 23.28 -5.09 -0.90
N ALA A 209 23.85 -5.85 -1.82
CA ALA A 209 24.61 -5.30 -2.94
C ALA A 209 23.77 -4.35 -3.83
N THR A 210 22.43 -4.57 -3.91
CA THR A 210 21.56 -3.68 -4.69
C THR A 210 21.54 -2.23 -4.20
N PHE A 211 21.83 -1.98 -2.92
CA PHE A 211 21.89 -0.62 -2.38
C PHE A 211 23.08 0.20 -2.92
N GLY A 212 24.15 -0.48 -3.37
CA GLY A 212 25.29 0.15 -4.04
C GLY A 212 25.09 0.39 -5.54
N TRP A 213 24.03 -0.16 -6.12
CA TRP A 213 23.77 0.00 -7.55
C TRP A 213 23.06 1.34 -7.82
N GLU A 214 23.61 2.08 -8.79
CA GLU A 214 22.96 3.32 -9.19
C GLU A 214 21.57 3.03 -9.76
N ASN A 215 20.56 3.50 -9.06
CA ASN A 215 19.22 3.63 -9.61
C ASN A 215 19.28 4.73 -10.69
N SER A 216 19.78 4.37 -11.86
CA SER A 216 19.99 5.28 -12.95
C SER A 216 18.71 5.99 -13.37
N ALA A 217 18.87 7.13 -13.99
CA ALA A 217 17.91 8.12 -14.46
C ALA A 217 16.67 7.61 -15.23
N ALA A 218 16.59 6.33 -15.60
CA ALA A 218 15.38 5.71 -16.17
C ALA A 218 14.14 5.84 -15.27
N MET A 219 14.33 6.04 -13.95
CA MET A 219 13.27 6.18 -12.98
C MET A 219 12.75 7.61 -12.84
N SER A 220 13.49 8.63 -13.28
CA SER A 220 13.10 10.03 -13.20
C SER A 220 11.94 10.41 -14.15
N GLY A 221 11.81 9.73 -15.29
CA GLY A 221 10.75 10.00 -16.27
C GLY A 221 9.32 9.66 -15.83
N TYR A 222 9.16 8.88 -14.75
CA TYR A 222 7.85 8.51 -14.20
C TYR A 222 7.48 9.26 -12.91
N ALA A 223 8.40 10.07 -12.36
CA ALA A 223 8.14 10.83 -11.16
C ALA A 223 7.22 12.02 -11.47
N VAL A 224 6.03 12.02 -10.89
CA VAL A 224 5.03 13.11 -11.06
C VAL A 224 5.41 14.37 -10.29
N LEU A 225 6.19 14.24 -9.24
CA LEU A 225 6.60 15.32 -8.34
C LEU A 225 8.07 15.13 -7.98
N ALA A 226 8.96 15.33 -8.94
CA ALA A 226 10.37 15.47 -8.64
C ALA A 226 10.62 16.89 -8.09
N ILE A 227 11.01 16.96 -6.81
CA ILE A 227 11.41 18.23 -6.17
C ILE A 227 12.83 18.57 -6.59
N PHE A 228 13.66 17.55 -6.79
CA PHE A 228 15.07 17.69 -7.18
C PHE A 228 15.42 16.77 -8.36
N PRO A 229 16.40 17.15 -9.19
CA PRO A 229 16.78 16.34 -10.35
C PRO A 229 17.49 15.01 -9.99
N SER A 230 18.07 14.89 -8.80
CA SER A 230 18.68 13.62 -8.35
C SER A 230 17.67 12.79 -7.54
N GLY A 231 17.53 11.51 -7.88
CA GLY A 231 16.56 10.61 -7.22
C GLY A 231 16.81 10.45 -5.72
N GLY A 232 18.06 10.50 -5.27
CA GLY A 232 18.42 10.39 -3.86
C GLY A 232 18.04 11.62 -3.05
N LEU A 233 18.35 12.83 -3.56
CA LEU A 233 17.98 14.09 -2.92
C LEU A 233 16.46 14.28 -2.91
N ASP A 234 15.79 13.91 -4.00
CA ASP A 234 14.34 14.00 -4.12
C ASP A 234 13.65 13.07 -3.09
N PHE A 235 14.14 11.86 -2.93
CA PHE A 235 13.63 10.96 -1.90
C PHE A 235 13.88 11.49 -0.49
N ALA A 236 15.08 11.99 -0.19
CA ALA A 236 15.43 12.56 1.11
C ALA A 236 14.54 13.74 1.47
N ALA A 237 14.29 14.66 0.52
CA ALA A 237 13.40 15.80 0.71
C ALA A 237 11.96 15.36 0.98
N ARG A 238 11.42 14.44 0.18
CA ARG A 238 10.07 13.90 0.40
C ARG A 238 9.96 13.16 1.73
N PHE A 239 11.00 12.41 2.11
CA PHE A 239 11.04 11.75 3.41
C PHE A 239 11.05 12.75 4.56
N ALA A 240 11.83 13.83 4.46
CA ALA A 240 11.86 14.90 5.46
C ALA A 240 10.50 15.61 5.58
N ILE A 241 9.85 15.94 4.45
CA ILE A 241 8.50 16.53 4.42
C ILE A 241 7.49 15.54 5.03
N GLY A 242 7.55 14.27 4.66
CA GLY A 242 6.71 13.23 5.21
C GLY A 242 6.90 13.05 6.72
N ALA A 243 8.15 13.09 7.21
CA ALA A 243 8.47 12.99 8.63
C ALA A 243 7.93 14.21 9.41
N ALA A 244 8.08 15.42 8.88
CA ALA A 244 7.49 16.62 9.46
C ALA A 244 5.96 16.54 9.52
N ALA A 245 5.33 16.10 8.43
CA ALA A 245 3.88 15.90 8.36
C ALA A 245 3.39 14.82 9.36
N ALA A 246 4.11 13.71 9.48
CA ALA A 246 3.79 12.62 10.43
C ALA A 246 3.97 13.07 11.89
N THR A 247 5.01 13.83 12.16
CA THR A 247 5.23 14.44 13.49
C THR A 247 4.10 15.40 13.83
N TYR A 248 3.78 16.33 12.93
CA TYR A 248 2.64 17.22 13.11
C TYR A 248 1.32 16.46 13.28
N ALA A 249 1.11 15.38 12.51
CA ALA A 249 -0.06 14.52 12.65
C ALA A 249 -0.17 13.91 14.04
N ALA A 250 0.95 13.48 14.64
CA ALA A 250 0.99 12.91 15.98
C ALA A 250 0.60 13.97 17.03
N TYR A 251 1.08 15.20 16.92
CA TYR A 251 0.71 16.29 17.84
C TYR A 251 -0.72 16.80 17.64
N SER A 252 -1.15 16.96 16.38
CA SER A 252 -2.47 17.53 16.02
C SER A 252 -3.61 16.51 16.01
N ARG A 253 -3.36 15.23 16.32
CA ARG A 253 -4.33 14.11 16.30
C ARG A 253 -4.96 13.86 14.93
N LYS A 254 -4.22 14.12 13.85
CA LYS A 254 -4.71 13.99 12.46
C LYS A 254 -4.22 12.69 11.83
N ALA A 255 -4.84 11.55 12.17
CA ALA A 255 -4.46 10.24 11.63
C ALA A 255 -4.44 10.19 10.10
N TRP A 256 -5.32 10.93 9.41
CA TRP A 256 -5.33 11.02 7.96
C TRP A 256 -4.02 11.57 7.38
N LEU A 257 -3.37 12.50 8.10
CA LEU A 257 -2.11 13.09 7.65
C LEU A 257 -0.94 12.12 7.86
N ALA A 258 -0.93 11.34 8.97
CA ALA A 258 0.03 10.26 9.16
C ALA A 258 -0.12 9.18 8.08
N TYR A 259 -1.36 8.83 7.72
CA TYR A 259 -1.65 7.92 6.61
C TYR A 259 -1.13 8.47 5.29
N ALA A 260 -1.47 9.72 4.94
CA ALA A 260 -1.02 10.36 3.70
C ALA A 260 0.51 10.40 3.62
N ALA A 261 1.19 10.84 4.69
CA ALA A 261 2.64 10.87 4.76
C ALA A 261 3.25 9.48 4.46
N ALA A 262 2.70 8.41 5.09
CA ALA A 262 3.21 7.06 4.92
C ALA A 262 3.04 6.51 3.50
N VAL A 263 1.93 6.82 2.82
CA VAL A 263 1.65 6.22 1.50
C VAL A 263 2.25 6.99 0.34
N ILE A 264 2.49 8.31 0.47
CA ILE A 264 3.11 9.12 -0.58
C ILE A 264 4.64 9.20 -0.46
N THR A 265 5.20 8.93 0.73
CA THR A 265 6.65 8.92 0.93
C THR A 265 7.22 7.60 0.44
N CYS A 266 7.59 7.56 -0.81
CA CYS A 266 8.20 6.41 -1.46
C CYS A 266 9.40 6.88 -2.31
N PRO A 267 10.39 6.00 -2.60
CA PRO A 267 11.58 6.39 -3.37
C PRO A 267 11.25 7.02 -4.73
N ILE A 268 10.17 6.53 -5.36
CA ILE A 268 9.69 7.07 -6.63
C ILE A 268 8.19 7.32 -6.49
N LEU A 269 7.81 8.58 -6.59
CA LEU A 269 6.40 8.97 -6.58
C LEU A 269 5.86 9.02 -8.02
N ALA A 270 5.54 7.85 -8.58
CA ALA A 270 4.79 7.79 -9.82
C ALA A 270 3.32 8.16 -9.56
N TRP A 271 2.64 8.72 -10.58
CA TRP A 271 1.26 9.19 -10.46
C TRP A 271 0.26 8.14 -9.95
N PHE A 272 0.42 6.87 -10.32
CA PHE A 272 -0.42 5.77 -9.85
C PHE A 272 -0.23 5.48 -8.35
N ARG A 273 0.88 5.88 -7.75
CA ARG A 273 1.12 5.73 -6.29
C ARG A 273 0.30 6.71 -5.44
N LEU A 274 -0.44 7.63 -6.06
CA LEU A 274 -1.44 8.46 -5.39
C LEU A 274 -2.74 7.68 -5.08
N ALA A 275 -2.91 6.50 -5.64
CA ALA A 275 -4.09 5.65 -5.47
C ALA A 275 -4.52 5.48 -3.99
N PRO A 276 -3.62 5.18 -3.03
CA PRO A 276 -4.03 4.99 -1.65
C PRO A 276 -4.64 6.22 -0.97
N LEU A 277 -4.41 7.44 -1.52
CA LEU A 277 -4.96 8.67 -0.93
C LEU A 277 -6.49 8.68 -0.86
N VAL A 278 -7.18 7.86 -1.65
CA VAL A 278 -8.63 7.66 -1.51
C VAL A 278 -9.04 7.21 -0.10
N GLY A 279 -8.11 6.60 0.64
CA GLY A 279 -8.33 6.18 2.03
C GLY A 279 -8.41 7.34 3.03
N MET A 280 -7.92 8.52 2.70
CA MET A 280 -8.00 9.71 3.58
C MET A 280 -9.46 10.05 3.92
N TRP A 281 -10.38 9.77 3.02
CA TRP A 281 -11.82 9.95 3.24
C TRP A 281 -12.34 9.19 4.47
N ARG A 282 -11.70 8.09 4.84
CA ARG A 282 -12.09 7.24 5.97
C ARG A 282 -11.86 7.90 7.34
N PHE A 283 -10.99 8.90 7.41
CA PHE A 283 -10.65 9.61 8.64
C PHE A 283 -11.49 10.87 8.88
N ARG A 284 -12.62 11.07 8.15
CA ARG A 284 -13.51 12.22 8.39
C ARG A 284 -14.14 12.14 9.79
N PRO A 285 -14.19 13.28 10.52
CA PRO A 285 -14.68 13.33 11.91
C PRO A 285 -16.09 12.77 12.11
N ASP A 286 -17.00 12.99 11.14
CA ASP A 286 -18.40 12.60 11.25
C ASP A 286 -18.61 11.08 11.27
N ARG A 287 -17.67 10.30 10.73
CA ARG A 287 -17.75 8.83 10.78
C ARG A 287 -17.17 8.25 12.08
N GLN A 288 -16.21 8.93 12.71
CA GLN A 288 -15.65 8.48 13.98
C GLN A 288 -16.67 8.62 15.13
N ARG A 289 -17.54 9.64 15.08
CA ARG A 289 -18.61 9.83 16.06
C ARG A 289 -19.70 8.76 16.00
N ARG A 290 -20.03 8.26 14.81
CA ARG A 290 -21.06 7.20 14.67
C ARG A 290 -20.58 5.86 15.22
N VAL A 291 -19.34 5.46 14.95
CA VAL A 291 -18.77 4.19 15.46
C VAL A 291 -18.57 4.23 16.99
N GLY A 292 -18.19 5.38 17.55
CA GLY A 292 -18.06 5.54 19.00
C GLY A 292 -19.40 5.66 19.72
N GLY A 293 -20.43 6.19 19.06
CA GLY A 293 -21.80 6.28 19.61
C GLY A 293 -22.49 4.93 19.68
N ASP A 294 -22.33 4.09 18.67
CA ASP A 294 -22.94 2.75 18.62
C ASP A 294 -22.32 1.82 19.69
N VAL A 295 -21.01 1.90 19.93
CA VAL A 295 -20.33 1.11 20.99
C VAL A 295 -20.73 1.59 22.40
N ALA A 296 -20.92 2.90 22.60
CA ALA A 296 -21.36 3.43 23.89
C ALA A 296 -22.84 3.12 24.18
N ALA A 297 -23.70 3.08 23.17
CA ALA A 297 -25.10 2.70 23.30
C ALA A 297 -25.25 1.21 23.64
N GLU A 298 -24.46 0.34 23.00
CA GLU A 298 -24.48 -1.10 23.25
C GLU A 298 -23.96 -1.46 24.66
N GLN A 299 -23.04 -0.67 25.22
CA GLN A 299 -22.55 -0.87 26.60
C GLN A 299 -23.54 -0.40 27.67
N LEU A 300 -24.45 0.53 27.36
CA LEU A 300 -25.49 0.99 28.29
C LEU A 300 -26.70 0.06 28.35
N GLU A 301 -26.96 -0.73 27.28
CA GLU A 301 -28.04 -1.73 27.27
C GLU A 301 -27.69 -3.04 28.00
N VAL A 302 -26.41 -3.29 28.32
CA VAL A 302 -25.92 -4.54 28.95
C VAL A 302 -25.67 -4.39 30.45
N SER A 303 -25.96 -3.25 31.07
CA SER A 303 -25.88 -3.10 32.53
C SER A 303 -27.25 -3.43 33.16
N PRO A 304 -27.35 -4.56 33.92
CA PRO A 304 -28.55 -4.92 34.65
C PRO A 304 -28.83 -3.99 35.81
#